data_3fa1db4d3a28a763d4a62f35cf9ed9e6
#
_entry.id   3fa1db4d3a28a763d4a62f35cf9ed9e6
#
_cell.length_a   1.000
_cell.length_b   1.000
_cell.length_c   1.000
_cell.angle_alpha   90.00
_cell.angle_beta   90.00
_cell.angle_gamma   90.00
#
_symmetry.space_group_name_H-M   'P 1'
#
loop_
_entity.id
_entity.type
_entity.pdbx_description
1 polymer ?
#
loop_
_entity_poly.entity_id
_entity_poly.type
_entity_poly.pdbx_seq_one_letter_code
_entity_poly.pdbx_strand_id
1 'polypeptide(L)'
;MNKKKLFFTVGSTYPLDRLIKQADELNTNKKYEVFAQIGESPFIPKNIKWTKFMDYEEMVKKIEWADIVISHAGAGTIIECISKNKKLILFPRLKKYGEAVDDHQLEICKAFKKKYEINYFTENELKSVLEKKLGHINRKKSSLAKEIAKLL
;
A
#
# COMPACT_ATOMS: atom_id res chain seq x y z
N MET A 1 -12.77 -20.95 -8.16
CA MET A 1 -11.90 -19.90 -8.70
C MET A 1 -11.12 -19.23 -7.58
N ASN A 2 -9.83 -19.01 -7.81
CA ASN A 2 -8.98 -18.35 -6.82
C ASN A 2 -9.31 -16.85 -6.75
N LYS A 3 -9.53 -16.37 -5.54
CA LYS A 3 -9.73 -14.94 -5.30
C LYS A 3 -8.41 -14.19 -5.47
N LYS A 4 -8.47 -12.96 -5.95
CA LYS A 4 -7.31 -12.07 -5.99
C LYS A 4 -6.88 -11.73 -4.57
N LYS A 5 -5.56 -11.79 -4.32
CA LYS A 5 -4.97 -11.59 -3.00
C LYS A 5 -4.48 -10.16 -2.85
N LEU A 6 -4.97 -9.47 -1.84
CA LEU A 6 -4.61 -8.09 -1.54
C LEU A 6 -3.93 -8.02 -0.17
N PHE A 7 -2.79 -7.34 -0.12
CA PHE A 7 -2.09 -7.05 1.12
C PHE A 7 -2.07 -5.54 1.37
N PHE A 8 -2.62 -5.12 2.52
CA PHE A 8 -2.63 -3.72 2.95
C PHE A 8 -1.63 -3.53 4.08
N THR A 9 -0.86 -2.45 4.04
CA THR A 9 0.04 -2.11 5.14
C THR A 9 0.09 -0.61 5.38
N VAL A 10 0.06 -0.22 6.66
CA VAL A 10 0.01 1.18 7.09
C VAL A 10 1.30 1.62 7.81
N GLY A 11 2.30 0.74 7.90
CA GLY A 11 3.51 1.05 8.66
C GLY A 11 3.28 0.99 10.17
N SER A 12 4.23 1.51 10.94
CA SER A 12 4.25 1.36 12.39
C SER A 12 4.12 2.67 13.17
N THR A 13 4.06 3.83 12.51
CA THR A 13 4.18 5.11 13.20
C THR A 13 2.84 5.71 13.64
N TYR A 14 1.91 5.87 12.72
CA TYR A 14 0.59 6.47 12.99
C TYR A 14 -0.52 5.60 12.42
N PRO A 15 -1.72 5.64 13.01
CA PRO A 15 -2.89 4.99 12.41
C PRO A 15 -3.19 5.55 11.02
N LEU A 16 -3.75 4.71 10.16
CA LEU A 16 -4.22 5.11 8.85
C LEU A 16 -5.60 4.47 8.59
N ASP A 17 -6.54 4.79 9.45
CA ASP A 17 -7.87 4.18 9.47
C ASP A 17 -8.63 4.37 8.17
N ARG A 18 -8.41 5.49 7.47
CA ARG A 18 -9.06 5.73 6.19
C ARG A 18 -8.80 4.62 5.18
N LEU A 19 -7.58 4.07 5.17
CA LEU A 19 -7.24 2.96 4.28
C LEU A 19 -7.87 1.65 4.77
N ILE A 20 -7.76 1.37 6.06
CA ILE A 20 -8.26 0.11 6.63
C ILE A 20 -9.79 0.03 6.53
N LYS A 21 -10.49 1.12 6.75
CA LYS A 21 -11.95 1.18 6.58
C LYS A 21 -12.37 0.89 5.14
N GLN A 22 -11.65 1.44 4.17
CA GLN A 22 -11.91 1.15 2.75
C GLN A 22 -11.67 -0.32 2.41
N ALA A 23 -10.60 -0.91 2.94
CA ALA A 23 -10.30 -2.34 2.75
C ALA A 23 -11.41 -3.21 3.31
N ASP A 24 -11.88 -2.89 4.50
CA ASP A 24 -12.95 -3.63 5.17
C ASP A 24 -14.27 -3.55 4.40
N GLU A 25 -14.68 -2.35 4.00
CA GLU A 25 -15.87 -2.13 3.19
C GLU A 25 -15.80 -2.82 1.83
N LEU A 26 -14.64 -2.77 1.18
CA LEU A 26 -14.43 -3.42 -0.11
C LEU A 26 -14.76 -4.90 -0.05
N ASN A 27 -14.46 -5.56 1.06
CA ASN A 27 -14.52 -7.02 1.18
C ASN A 27 -15.74 -7.53 1.93
N THR A 28 -16.82 -6.74 2.06
CA THR A 28 -18.08 -7.19 2.66
C THR A 28 -18.67 -8.41 1.96
N ASN A 29 -18.53 -8.48 0.63
CA ASN A 29 -19.00 -9.60 -0.19
C ASN A 29 -17.97 -10.72 -0.35
N LYS A 30 -16.83 -10.64 0.35
CA LYS A 30 -15.75 -11.65 0.29
C LYS A 30 -15.21 -11.91 -1.11
N LYS A 31 -15.20 -10.89 -1.96
CA LYS A 31 -14.71 -10.98 -3.34
C LYS A 31 -13.20 -11.24 -3.39
N TYR A 32 -12.46 -10.69 -2.44
CA TYR A 32 -11.00 -10.78 -2.38
C TYR A 32 -10.53 -11.60 -1.19
N GLU A 33 -9.32 -12.12 -1.27
CA GLU A 33 -8.60 -12.65 -0.13
C GLU A 33 -7.69 -11.55 0.39
N VAL A 34 -8.01 -10.98 1.55
CA VAL A 34 -7.36 -9.77 2.06
C VAL A 34 -6.65 -10.04 3.38
N PHE A 35 -5.43 -9.54 3.47
CA PHE A 35 -4.69 -9.46 4.73
C PHE A 35 -4.18 -8.04 4.95
N ALA A 36 -4.34 -7.51 6.16
CA ALA A 36 -3.90 -6.16 6.49
C ALA A 36 -3.00 -6.12 7.73
N GLN A 37 -1.94 -5.34 7.64
CA GLN A 37 -1.19 -4.92 8.80
C GLN A 37 -1.71 -3.53 9.18
N ILE A 38 -2.37 -3.44 10.33
CA ILE A 38 -3.17 -2.25 10.69
C ILE A 38 -2.49 -1.29 11.67
N GLY A 39 -1.33 -1.66 12.22
CA GLY A 39 -0.63 -0.83 13.20
C GLY A 39 -1.47 -0.57 14.45
N GLU A 40 -1.38 0.64 14.97
CA GLU A 40 -2.13 1.09 16.15
C GLU A 40 -3.52 1.62 15.80
N SER A 41 -4.14 1.10 14.75
CA SER A 41 -5.49 1.52 14.36
C SER A 41 -6.50 1.26 15.46
N PRO A 42 -7.27 2.27 15.91
CA PRO A 42 -8.41 2.02 16.80
C PRO A 42 -9.57 1.32 16.10
N PHE A 43 -9.63 1.39 14.78
CA PHE A 43 -10.63 0.69 14.00
C PHE A 43 -10.20 -0.77 13.79
N ILE A 44 -11.05 -1.71 14.17
CA ILE A 44 -10.79 -3.15 14.01
C ILE A 44 -11.64 -3.68 12.85
N PRO A 45 -11.03 -4.13 11.75
CA PRO A 45 -11.81 -4.63 10.60
C PRO A 45 -12.53 -5.93 10.91
N LYS A 46 -13.68 -6.16 10.25
CA LYS A 46 -14.53 -7.33 10.42
C LYS A 46 -14.54 -8.26 9.21
N ASN A 47 -14.25 -7.75 8.03
CA ASN A 47 -14.42 -8.49 6.78
C ASN A 47 -13.09 -8.96 6.17
N ILE A 48 -11.99 -8.69 6.84
CA ILE A 48 -10.64 -9.02 6.37
C ILE A 48 -9.81 -9.62 7.52
N LYS A 49 -8.81 -10.40 7.16
CA LYS A 49 -7.81 -10.87 8.12
C LYS A 49 -6.81 -9.76 8.38
N TRP A 50 -6.29 -9.68 9.61
CA TRP A 50 -5.39 -8.60 9.97
C TRP A 50 -4.45 -9.00 11.11
N THR A 51 -3.37 -8.24 11.24
CA THR A 51 -2.48 -8.21 12.39
C THR A 51 -2.08 -6.77 12.68
N LYS A 52 -1.68 -6.48 13.90
CA LYS A 52 -1.21 -5.13 14.24
C LYS A 52 0.15 -4.84 13.63
N PHE A 53 1.13 -5.71 13.89
CA PHE A 53 2.51 -5.52 13.46
C PHE A 53 3.06 -6.79 12.86
N MET A 54 4.07 -6.65 12.02
CA MET A 54 4.79 -7.74 11.39
C MET A 54 6.28 -7.45 11.45
N ASP A 55 7.10 -8.48 11.64
CA ASP A 55 8.53 -8.33 11.45
C ASP A 55 8.86 -8.30 9.95
N TYR A 56 10.12 -8.06 9.62
CA TYR A 56 10.55 -7.92 8.23
C TYR A 56 10.27 -9.18 7.41
N GLU A 57 10.57 -10.36 7.97
CA GLU A 57 10.36 -11.63 7.25
C GLU A 57 8.89 -11.89 6.95
N GLU A 58 8.01 -11.61 7.91
CA GLU A 58 6.56 -11.74 7.73
C GLU A 58 6.05 -10.79 6.65
N MET A 59 6.55 -9.55 6.65
CA MET A 59 6.22 -8.52 5.66
C MET A 59 6.61 -8.98 4.26
N VAL A 60 7.84 -9.48 4.09
CA VAL A 60 8.33 -9.99 2.81
C VAL A 60 7.46 -11.14 2.31
N LYS A 61 7.11 -12.09 3.19
CA LYS A 61 6.23 -13.21 2.83
C LYS A 61 4.85 -12.74 2.38
N LYS A 62 4.28 -11.73 3.04
CA LYS A 62 2.97 -11.19 2.64
C LYS A 62 3.03 -10.44 1.33
N ILE A 63 4.10 -9.72 1.08
CA ILE A 63 4.33 -9.07 -0.22
C ILE A 63 4.40 -10.12 -1.33
N GLU A 64 5.14 -11.19 -1.12
CA GLU A 64 5.24 -12.28 -2.10
C GLU A 64 3.90 -12.99 -2.32
N TRP A 65 3.14 -13.20 -1.27
CA TRP A 65 1.83 -13.83 -1.32
C TRP A 65 0.81 -13.02 -2.12
N ALA A 66 0.86 -11.69 -2.04
CA ALA A 66 -0.15 -10.82 -2.61
C ALA A 66 -0.07 -10.73 -4.14
N ASP A 67 -1.22 -10.58 -4.77
CA ASP A 67 -1.30 -10.17 -6.18
C ASP A 67 -1.10 -8.67 -6.31
N ILE A 68 -1.63 -7.89 -5.36
CA ILE A 68 -1.47 -6.44 -5.31
C ILE A 68 -1.19 -6.03 -3.87
N VAL A 69 -0.22 -5.15 -3.68
CA VAL A 69 0.06 -4.52 -2.39
C VAL A 69 -0.50 -3.10 -2.40
N ILE A 70 -1.25 -2.75 -1.37
CA ILE A 70 -1.77 -1.40 -1.16
C ILE A 70 -1.14 -0.87 0.12
N SER A 71 -0.36 0.19 0.03
CA SER A 71 0.48 0.66 1.13
C SER A 71 0.45 2.17 1.29
N HIS A 72 0.61 2.62 2.53
CA HIS A 72 1.02 4.00 2.74
C HIS A 72 2.37 4.23 2.01
N ALA A 73 2.73 5.49 1.79
CA ALA A 73 3.94 5.81 1.03
C ALA A 73 5.20 5.73 1.90
N GLY A 74 5.43 4.57 2.50
CA GLY A 74 6.61 4.29 3.33
C GLY A 74 7.73 3.62 2.54
N ALA A 75 8.97 3.97 2.84
CA ALA A 75 10.16 3.56 2.09
C ALA A 75 10.34 2.05 2.00
N GLY A 76 10.22 1.35 3.12
CA GLY A 76 10.53 -0.09 3.18
C GLY A 76 9.64 -0.92 2.27
N THR A 77 8.34 -0.71 2.33
CA THR A 77 7.39 -1.45 1.49
C THR A 77 7.55 -1.11 0.02
N ILE A 78 7.76 0.17 -0.31
CA ILE A 78 7.96 0.59 -1.70
C ILE A 78 9.18 -0.10 -2.30
N ILE A 79 10.30 -0.09 -1.60
CA ILE A 79 11.54 -0.72 -2.06
C ILE A 79 11.35 -2.22 -2.29
N GLU A 80 10.73 -2.91 -1.35
CA GLU A 80 10.47 -4.35 -1.48
C GLU A 80 9.57 -4.67 -2.68
N CYS A 81 8.50 -3.90 -2.86
CA CYS A 81 7.59 -4.11 -3.98
C CYS A 81 8.27 -3.87 -5.33
N ILE A 82 9.07 -2.80 -5.43
CA ILE A 82 9.79 -2.49 -6.67
C ILE A 82 10.83 -3.59 -6.96
N SER A 83 11.60 -4.02 -5.96
CA SER A 83 12.62 -5.05 -6.15
C SER A 83 12.03 -6.40 -6.56
N LYS A 84 10.83 -6.71 -6.12
CA LYS A 84 10.11 -7.95 -6.44
C LYS A 84 9.18 -7.82 -7.64
N ASN A 85 9.15 -6.66 -8.27
CA ASN A 85 8.25 -6.36 -9.39
C ASN A 85 6.77 -6.63 -9.05
N LYS A 86 6.36 -6.29 -7.84
CA LYS A 86 4.97 -6.42 -7.38
C LYS A 86 4.12 -5.26 -7.85
N LYS A 87 2.87 -5.54 -8.17
CA LYS A 87 1.88 -4.48 -8.38
C LYS A 87 1.65 -3.75 -7.07
N LEU A 88 1.79 -2.44 -7.10
CA LEU A 88 1.73 -1.59 -5.92
C LEU A 88 0.80 -0.41 -6.17
N ILE A 89 -0.05 -0.13 -5.19
CA ILE A 89 -0.88 1.08 -5.14
C ILE A 89 -0.54 1.80 -3.85
N LEU A 90 -0.29 3.10 -3.93
CA LEU A 90 0.07 3.91 -2.77
C LEU A 90 -1.13 4.71 -2.27
N PHE A 91 -1.19 4.88 -0.95
CA PHE A 91 -2.18 5.70 -0.28
C PHE A 91 -1.45 6.60 0.72
N PRO A 92 -1.20 7.88 0.38
CA PRO A 92 -0.37 8.73 1.22
C PRO A 92 -1.08 9.14 2.50
N ARG A 93 -0.32 9.29 3.58
CA ARG A 93 -0.77 9.98 4.79
C ARG A 93 -0.91 11.46 4.46
N LEU A 94 -1.98 12.10 4.94
CA LEU A 94 -2.24 13.50 4.67
C LEU A 94 -2.32 14.29 5.98
N LYS A 95 -1.69 15.45 5.99
CA LYS A 95 -1.72 16.36 7.13
C LYS A 95 -3.14 16.77 7.51
N LYS A 96 -3.99 17.02 6.53
CA LYS A 96 -5.37 17.48 6.76
C LYS A 96 -6.22 16.50 7.57
N TYR A 97 -5.82 15.22 7.59
CA TYR A 97 -6.50 14.18 8.38
C TYR A 97 -5.74 13.80 9.65
N GLY A 98 -4.69 14.55 10.01
CA GLY A 98 -3.89 14.26 11.20
C GLY A 98 -3.05 12.99 11.10
N GLU A 99 -2.79 12.51 9.90
CA GLU A 99 -2.07 11.26 9.64
C GLU A 99 -0.56 11.43 9.53
N ALA A 100 -0.12 12.66 9.33
CA ALA A 100 1.29 13.03 9.21
C ALA A 100 1.47 14.51 9.56
N VAL A 101 2.70 14.91 9.84
CA VAL A 101 3.05 16.30 10.17
C VAL A 101 3.06 17.21 8.95
N ASP A 102 3.20 16.62 7.76
CA ASP A 102 3.21 17.33 6.47
C ASP A 102 2.65 16.43 5.38
N ASP A 103 2.67 16.89 4.13
CA ASP A 103 2.20 16.13 2.97
C ASP A 103 3.35 15.50 2.17
N HIS A 104 4.45 15.17 2.83
CA HIS A 104 5.62 14.57 2.17
C HIS A 104 5.27 13.26 1.46
N GLN A 105 4.41 12.41 2.04
CA GLN A 105 4.00 11.16 1.40
C GLN A 105 3.24 11.40 0.08
N LEU A 106 2.46 12.47 0.00
CA LEU A 106 1.80 12.85 -1.25
C LEU A 106 2.82 13.21 -2.33
N GLU A 107 3.87 13.95 -1.97
CA GLU A 107 4.95 14.28 -2.90
C GLU A 107 5.68 13.02 -3.38
N ILE A 108 5.91 12.06 -2.49
CA ILE A 108 6.48 10.75 -2.83
C ILE A 108 5.59 10.04 -3.87
N CYS A 109 4.28 10.00 -3.63
CA CYS A 109 3.33 9.37 -4.56
C CYS A 109 3.37 9.99 -5.96
N LYS A 110 3.39 11.32 -6.03
CA LYS A 110 3.48 12.04 -7.30
C LYS A 110 4.77 11.70 -8.06
N ALA A 111 5.90 11.65 -7.34
CA ALA A 111 7.20 11.32 -7.93
C ALA A 111 7.24 9.88 -8.46
N PHE A 112 6.72 8.93 -7.69
CA PHE A 112 6.69 7.52 -8.11
C PHE A 112 5.71 7.28 -9.25
N LYS A 113 4.60 7.99 -9.29
CA LYS A 113 3.67 7.93 -10.43
C LYS A 113 4.36 8.39 -11.70
N LYS A 114 5.06 9.51 -11.65
CA LYS A 114 5.76 10.08 -12.80
C LYS A 114 6.89 9.18 -13.28
N LYS A 115 7.70 8.63 -12.35
CA LYS A 115 8.94 7.93 -12.70
C LYS A 115 8.74 6.44 -12.95
N TYR A 116 7.87 5.78 -12.18
CA TYR A 116 7.69 4.33 -12.19
C TYR A 116 6.28 3.89 -12.57
N GLU A 117 5.40 4.83 -12.88
CA GLU A 117 3.98 4.57 -13.20
C GLU A 117 3.24 3.83 -12.08
N ILE A 118 3.64 4.06 -10.83
CA ILE A 118 2.96 3.52 -9.66
C ILE A 118 1.71 4.36 -9.38
N ASN A 119 0.55 3.72 -9.36
CA ASN A 119 -0.71 4.40 -9.07
C ASN A 119 -0.84 4.74 -7.59
N TYR A 120 -1.58 5.80 -7.30
CA TYR A 120 -1.95 6.17 -5.95
C TYR A 120 -3.35 6.78 -5.93
N PHE A 121 -3.94 6.82 -4.74
CA PHE A 121 -5.20 7.50 -4.49
C PHE A 121 -5.14 8.15 -3.12
N THR A 122 -5.97 9.18 -2.91
CA THR A 122 -5.91 9.99 -1.69
C THR A 122 -7.22 9.99 -0.91
N GLU A 123 -8.32 9.61 -1.54
CA GLU A 123 -9.65 9.65 -0.96
C GLU A 123 -10.33 8.28 -1.04
N ASN A 124 -11.65 8.22 -0.96
CA ASN A 124 -12.40 6.97 -0.95
C ASN A 124 -12.55 6.39 -2.37
N GLU A 125 -11.44 5.97 -2.95
CA GLU A 125 -11.34 5.56 -4.35
C GLU A 125 -10.78 4.15 -4.55
N LEU A 126 -10.64 3.37 -3.46
CA LEU A 126 -9.98 2.07 -3.52
C LEU A 126 -10.61 1.16 -4.57
N LYS A 127 -11.93 1.05 -4.57
CA LYS A 127 -12.64 0.17 -5.52
C LYS A 127 -12.34 0.54 -6.97
N SER A 128 -12.42 1.83 -7.30
CA SER A 128 -12.18 2.27 -8.68
C SER A 128 -10.73 2.08 -9.11
N VAL A 129 -9.78 2.28 -8.20
CA VAL A 129 -8.36 2.06 -8.50
C VAL A 129 -8.07 0.58 -8.74
N LEU A 130 -8.67 -0.31 -7.97
CA LEU A 130 -8.50 -1.77 -8.14
C LEU A 130 -9.14 -2.29 -9.44
N GLU A 131 -10.20 -1.65 -9.91
CA GLU A 131 -10.85 -2.03 -11.16
C GLU A 131 -10.09 -1.59 -12.41
N LYS A 132 -9.15 -0.66 -12.28
CA LYS A 132 -8.26 -0.26 -13.38
C LYS A 132 -7.26 -1.38 -13.67
N LYS A 133 -6.90 -1.54 -14.95
CA LYS A 133 -5.85 -2.47 -15.33
C LYS A 133 -4.51 -1.94 -14.83
N LEU A 134 -3.91 -2.66 -13.87
CA LEU A 134 -2.61 -2.32 -13.32
C LEU A 134 -1.51 -3.01 -14.13
N GLY A 135 -0.57 -2.22 -14.64
CA GLY A 135 0.63 -2.72 -15.25
C GLY A 135 1.68 -3.10 -14.21
N HIS A 136 2.77 -3.69 -14.65
CA HIS A 136 3.95 -3.86 -13.82
C HIS A 136 4.62 -2.51 -13.60
N ILE A 137 5.37 -2.39 -12.50
CA ILE A 137 6.14 -1.20 -12.20
C ILE A 137 7.18 -0.98 -13.31
N ASN A 138 7.27 0.24 -13.83
CA ASN A 138 8.26 0.59 -14.83
C ASN A 138 9.63 0.78 -14.16
N ARG A 139 10.46 -0.28 -14.16
CA ARG A 139 11.77 -0.25 -13.55
C ARG A 139 12.87 0.05 -14.58
N LYS A 140 13.73 1.00 -14.26
CA LYS A 140 14.98 1.20 -14.98
C LYS A 140 16.05 0.30 -14.37
N LYS A 141 16.84 -0.35 -15.22
CA LYS A 141 17.79 -1.39 -14.79
C LYS A 141 18.95 -0.89 -13.93
N SER A 142 19.34 0.38 -14.05
CA SER A 142 20.52 0.90 -13.35
C SER A 142 20.14 1.74 -12.14
N SER A 143 20.80 1.49 -11.02
CA SER A 143 20.78 2.33 -9.80
C SER A 143 19.39 2.54 -9.19
N LEU A 144 18.52 1.54 -9.27
CA LEU A 144 17.16 1.62 -8.72
C LEU A 144 17.17 2.05 -7.24
N ALA A 145 18.03 1.44 -6.43
CA ALA A 145 18.13 1.76 -5.01
C ALA A 145 18.55 3.23 -4.77
N LYS A 146 19.50 3.74 -5.55
CA LYS A 146 19.96 5.15 -5.46
C LYS A 146 18.84 6.12 -5.85
N GLU A 147 18.11 5.81 -6.91
CA GLU A 147 17.02 6.66 -7.37
C GLU A 147 15.88 6.70 -6.37
N ILE A 148 15.53 5.56 -5.79
CA ILE A 148 14.50 5.50 -4.74
C ILE A 148 14.92 6.30 -3.53
N ALA A 149 16.18 6.17 -3.09
CA ALA A 149 16.70 6.92 -1.95
C ALA A 149 16.58 8.43 -2.15
N LYS A 150 16.76 8.93 -3.37
CA LYS A 150 16.59 10.36 -3.69
C LYS A 150 15.15 10.84 -3.60
N LEU A 151 14.16 9.94 -3.81
CA LEU A 151 12.75 10.29 -3.75
C LEU A 151 12.19 10.21 -2.32
N LEU A 152 12.86 9.51 -1.46
CA LEU A 152 12.47 9.30 -0.07
C LEU A 152 13.24 10.21 0.87
#